data_519850930860401e568d643628fdd2bd
#
_entry.id   519850930860401e568d643628fdd2bd
#
_cell.length_a   1.000
_cell.length_b   1.000
_cell.length_c   1.000
_cell.angle_alpha   90.00
_cell.angle_beta   90.00
_cell.angle_gamma   90.00
#
_symmetry.space_group_name_H-M   'P 1'
#
loop_
_entity.id
_entity.type
_entity.pdbx_description
1 polymer ?
#
loop_
_entity_poly.entity_id
_entity_poly.type
_entity_poly.pdbx_seq_one_letter_code
_entity_poly.pdbx_strand_id
1 'polypeptide(L)'
;MSLIPRLVVAYDFSDPARRAFELGVFMGRQLGADVHVVTVLDAKESGDRGQEAEDLRQLLEMRTVGTVKGTDVVLQCHALSGEPADAIIAIAREIDAPLIICGTTGKGAVARTLLGSVSHELVHRSGAIVMSVP
;
A
#
# COMPACT_ATOMS: atom_id res chain seq x y z
N MET A 1 -21.89 -10.88 2.71
CA MET A 1 -20.75 -10.56 3.61
C MET A 1 -19.46 -10.99 2.93
N SER A 2 -18.52 -10.06 2.78
CA SER A 2 -17.24 -10.34 2.11
C SER A 2 -16.24 -10.93 3.11
N LEU A 3 -15.46 -11.94 2.68
CA LEU A 3 -14.32 -12.44 3.45
C LEU A 3 -13.18 -11.42 3.48
N ILE A 4 -13.14 -10.54 2.49
CA ILE A 4 -12.14 -9.48 2.40
C ILE A 4 -12.87 -8.15 2.25
N PRO A 5 -13.34 -7.56 3.38
CA PRO A 5 -14.07 -6.29 3.31
C PRO A 5 -13.18 -5.09 3.04
N ARG A 6 -11.87 -5.22 3.30
CA ARG A 6 -10.87 -4.18 3.10
C ARG A 6 -9.57 -4.80 2.67
N LEU A 7 -8.80 -4.09 1.85
CA LEU A 7 -7.45 -4.49 1.50
C LEU A 7 -6.51 -3.27 1.57
N VAL A 8 -5.25 -3.55 1.79
CA VAL A 8 -4.19 -2.54 1.84
C VAL A 8 -3.29 -2.71 0.63
N VAL A 9 -2.99 -1.62 -0.05
CA VAL A 9 -1.96 -1.58 -1.09
C VAL A 9 -0.80 -0.74 -0.58
N ALA A 10 0.37 -1.34 -0.47
CA ALA A 10 1.59 -0.63 -0.13
C ALA A 10 2.13 0.05 -1.40
N TYR A 11 2.33 1.36 -1.35
CA TYR A 11 2.65 2.16 -2.53
C TYR A 11 3.88 3.04 -2.28
N ASP A 12 4.92 2.83 -3.06
CA ASP A 12 6.17 3.59 -2.98
C ASP A 12 6.49 4.37 -4.26
N PHE A 13 5.49 4.58 -5.11
CA PHE A 13 5.59 5.28 -6.40
C PHE A 13 6.45 4.56 -7.44
N SER A 14 6.82 3.31 -7.20
CA SER A 14 7.49 2.46 -8.18
C SER A 14 6.50 1.88 -9.18
N ASP A 15 7.00 1.36 -10.31
CA ASP A 15 6.15 0.68 -11.30
C ASP A 15 5.49 -0.58 -10.73
N PRO A 16 6.20 -1.45 -9.99
CA PRO A 16 5.53 -2.57 -9.33
C PRO A 16 4.42 -2.14 -8.38
N ALA A 17 4.62 -1.05 -7.63
CA ALA A 17 3.58 -0.52 -6.73
C ALA A 17 2.36 -0.03 -7.51
N ARG A 18 2.57 0.61 -8.66
CA ARG A 18 1.47 1.04 -9.52
C ARG A 18 0.66 -0.16 -10.00
N ARG A 19 1.33 -1.22 -10.44
CA ARG A 19 0.65 -2.46 -10.86
C ARG A 19 -0.06 -3.14 -9.69
N ALA A 20 0.55 -3.13 -8.50
CA ALA A 20 -0.10 -3.62 -7.29
C ALA A 20 -1.37 -2.85 -6.98
N PHE A 21 -1.34 -1.53 -7.14
CA PHE A 21 -2.52 -0.69 -6.92
C PHE A 21 -3.62 -0.98 -7.95
N GLU A 22 -3.28 -1.11 -9.21
CA GLU A 22 -4.24 -1.47 -10.25
C GLU A 22 -4.91 -2.81 -9.95
N LEU A 23 -4.13 -3.80 -9.52
CA LEU A 23 -4.66 -5.09 -9.10
C LEU A 23 -5.57 -4.94 -7.87
N GLY A 24 -5.16 -4.12 -6.91
CA GLY A 24 -5.95 -3.85 -5.71
C GLY A 24 -7.32 -3.26 -6.03
N VAL A 25 -7.39 -2.34 -6.97
CA VAL A 25 -8.67 -1.77 -7.41
C VAL A 25 -9.52 -2.82 -8.13
N PHE A 26 -8.91 -3.62 -8.98
CA PHE A 26 -9.61 -4.73 -9.63
C PHE A 26 -10.20 -5.69 -8.59
N MET A 27 -9.42 -6.09 -7.61
CA MET A 27 -9.88 -7.00 -6.56
C MET A 27 -10.93 -6.34 -5.68
N GLY A 28 -10.79 -5.06 -5.37
CA GLY A 28 -11.78 -4.29 -4.63
C GLY A 28 -13.15 -4.32 -5.31
N ARG A 29 -13.16 -4.17 -6.63
CA ARG A 29 -14.38 -4.27 -7.42
C ARG A 29 -14.99 -5.66 -7.36
N GLN A 30 -14.18 -6.70 -7.52
CA GLN A 30 -14.64 -8.08 -7.55
C GLN A 30 -15.12 -8.57 -6.19
N LEU A 31 -14.48 -8.13 -5.12
CA LEU A 31 -14.74 -8.60 -3.76
C LEU A 31 -15.65 -7.68 -2.96
N GLY A 32 -15.97 -6.49 -3.48
CA GLY A 32 -16.69 -5.49 -2.73
C GLY A 32 -15.86 -4.94 -1.57
N ALA A 33 -14.55 -4.84 -1.75
CA ALA A 33 -13.63 -4.40 -0.70
C ALA A 33 -13.27 -2.94 -0.85
N ASP A 34 -13.15 -2.23 0.27
CA ASP A 34 -12.56 -0.90 0.32
C ASP A 34 -11.05 -1.02 0.10
N VAL A 35 -10.46 -0.10 -0.64
CA VAL A 35 -9.02 -0.09 -0.94
C VAL A 35 -8.36 1.00 -0.13
N HIS A 36 -7.43 0.60 0.74
CA HIS A 36 -6.59 1.53 1.50
C HIS A 36 -5.21 1.52 0.88
N VAL A 37 -4.84 2.60 0.22
CA VAL A 37 -3.50 2.75 -0.34
C VAL A 37 -2.63 3.52 0.65
N VAL A 38 -1.44 2.98 0.93
CA VAL A 38 -0.57 3.44 2.01
C VAL A 38 0.82 3.70 1.45
N THR A 39 1.31 4.90 1.69
CA THR A 39 2.72 5.24 1.45
C THR A 39 3.37 5.60 2.78
N VAL A 40 4.67 5.35 2.91
CA VAL A 40 5.37 5.53 4.18
C VAL A 40 6.56 6.46 3.97
N LEU A 41 6.60 7.51 4.80
CA LEU A 41 7.77 8.39 4.91
C LEU A 41 8.82 7.69 5.77
N ASP A 42 10.05 7.63 5.26
CA ASP A 42 11.15 7.05 6.02
C ASP A 42 11.40 7.88 7.28
N ALA A 43 11.48 7.21 8.41
CA ALA A 43 11.72 7.82 9.72
C ALA A 43 13.07 8.55 9.82
N LYS A 44 13.98 8.30 8.88
CA LYS A 44 15.34 8.90 8.90
C LYS A 44 15.40 10.28 8.29
N GLU A 45 14.37 10.72 7.60
CA GLU A 45 14.35 12.05 6.99
C GLU A 45 14.03 13.11 8.03
N SER A 46 14.72 14.25 7.95
CA SER A 46 14.53 15.39 8.84
C SER A 46 13.56 16.41 8.21
N GLY A 47 12.73 17.04 9.03
CA GLY A 47 11.80 18.07 8.58
C GLY A 47 10.49 18.07 9.35
N ASP A 48 9.52 18.87 8.90
CA ASP A 48 8.18 18.87 9.44
C ASP A 48 7.41 17.67 8.90
N ARG A 49 7.40 16.57 9.66
CA ARG A 49 6.81 15.33 9.25
C ARG A 49 5.29 15.40 9.06
N GLY A 50 4.63 16.25 9.80
CA GLY A 50 3.19 16.45 9.63
C GLY A 50 2.87 17.02 8.26
N GLN A 51 3.59 18.07 7.86
CA GLN A 51 3.41 18.69 6.56
C GLN A 51 3.89 17.78 5.42
N GLU A 52 5.03 17.13 5.62
CA GLU A 52 5.56 16.19 4.61
C GLU A 52 4.61 15.02 4.38
N ALA A 53 4.02 14.48 5.44
CA ALA A 53 3.05 13.40 5.32
C ALA A 53 1.79 13.85 4.57
N GLU A 54 1.29 15.05 4.87
CA GLU A 54 0.11 15.59 4.17
C GLU A 54 0.40 15.85 2.69
N ASP A 55 1.57 16.41 2.38
CA ASP A 55 1.97 16.63 0.98
C ASP A 55 2.08 15.30 0.22
N LEU A 56 2.64 14.30 0.87
CA LEU A 56 2.77 12.97 0.28
C LEU A 56 1.41 12.29 0.10
N ARG A 57 0.51 12.46 1.07
CA ARG A 57 -0.86 11.95 0.96
C ARG A 57 -1.59 12.57 -0.24
N GLN A 58 -1.44 13.88 -0.43
CA GLN A 58 -2.04 14.58 -1.57
C GLN A 58 -1.47 14.09 -2.89
N LEU A 59 -0.16 13.88 -2.96
CA LEU A 59 0.47 13.32 -4.16
C LEU A 59 -0.05 11.91 -4.44
N LEU A 60 -0.18 11.09 -3.41
CA LEU A 60 -0.74 9.75 -3.52
C LEU A 60 -2.16 9.79 -4.07
N GLU A 61 -2.99 10.67 -3.54
CA GLU A 61 -4.36 10.85 -3.99
C GLU A 61 -4.41 11.23 -5.49
N MET A 62 -3.56 12.16 -5.90
CA MET A 62 -3.46 12.56 -7.31
C MET A 62 -3.07 11.40 -8.23
N ARG A 63 -2.22 10.50 -7.75
CA ARG A 63 -1.74 9.35 -8.54
C ARG A 63 -2.73 8.21 -8.60
N THR A 64 -3.70 8.15 -7.69
CA THR A 64 -4.54 6.98 -7.50
C THR A 64 -6.02 7.23 -7.81
N VAL A 65 -6.51 8.44 -7.66
CA VAL A 65 -7.94 8.75 -7.80
C VAL A 65 -8.49 8.41 -9.20
N GLY A 66 -7.69 8.59 -10.23
CA GLY A 66 -8.12 8.31 -11.61
C GLY A 66 -8.47 6.84 -11.85
N THR A 67 -7.78 5.93 -11.17
CA THR A 67 -7.99 4.49 -11.33
C THR A 67 -9.34 4.04 -10.76
N VAL A 68 -9.80 4.68 -9.69
CA VAL A 68 -11.08 4.33 -9.05
C VAL A 68 -12.25 5.12 -9.59
N LYS A 69 -11.99 6.17 -10.37
CA LYS A 69 -13.04 7.02 -10.93
C LYS A 69 -13.97 6.20 -11.82
N GLY A 70 -15.27 6.35 -11.61
CA GLY A 70 -16.27 5.59 -12.35
C GLY A 70 -16.50 4.17 -11.82
N THR A 71 -15.89 3.81 -10.71
CA THR A 71 -16.10 2.53 -10.02
C THR A 71 -16.81 2.77 -8.69
N ASP A 72 -17.33 1.69 -8.10
CA ASP A 72 -17.94 1.72 -6.76
C ASP A 72 -16.90 1.53 -5.65
N VAL A 73 -15.62 1.47 -6.00
CA VAL A 73 -14.55 1.23 -5.02
C VAL A 73 -14.36 2.47 -4.13
N VAL A 74 -14.42 2.25 -2.83
CA VAL A 74 -14.06 3.28 -1.85
C VAL A 74 -12.56 3.26 -1.67
N LEU A 75 -11.91 4.38 -1.97
CA LEU A 75 -10.46 4.54 -1.85
C LEU A 75 -10.14 5.45 -0.67
N GLN A 76 -9.24 5.00 0.19
CA GLN A 76 -8.68 5.84 1.25
C GLN A 76 -7.16 5.86 1.11
N CYS A 77 -6.60 7.06 1.12
CA CYS A 77 -5.17 7.29 0.99
C CYS A 77 -4.56 7.62 2.35
N HIS A 78 -3.46 6.96 2.67
CA HIS A 78 -2.74 7.13 3.93
C HIS A 78 -1.28 7.42 3.66
N ALA A 79 -0.73 8.44 4.32
CA ALA A 79 0.70 8.69 4.35
C ALA A 79 1.15 8.59 5.80
N LEU A 80 1.97 7.61 6.09
CA LEU A 80 2.41 7.28 7.45
C LEU A 80 3.90 7.52 7.57
N SER A 81 4.38 7.74 8.79
CA SER A 81 5.81 7.87 9.08
C SER A 81 6.29 6.63 9.81
N GLY A 82 7.52 6.25 9.57
CA GLY A 82 8.15 5.17 10.30
C GLY A 82 8.91 4.20 9.41
N GLU A 83 9.19 3.02 9.94
CA GLU A 83 9.76 1.94 9.18
C GLU A 83 8.64 1.35 8.29
N PRO A 84 8.88 1.17 6.96
CA PRO A 84 7.81 0.84 6.03
C PRO A 84 7.00 -0.41 6.39
N ALA A 85 7.64 -1.53 6.66
CA ALA A 85 6.90 -2.76 6.98
C ALA A 85 6.10 -2.62 8.27
N ASP A 86 6.68 -2.00 9.31
CA ASP A 86 6.00 -1.79 10.58
C ASP A 86 4.74 -0.93 10.41
N ALA A 87 4.85 0.15 9.66
CA ALA A 87 3.72 1.06 9.43
C ALA A 87 2.59 0.37 8.65
N ILE A 88 2.94 -0.38 7.62
CA ILE A 88 1.96 -1.12 6.80
C ILE A 88 1.25 -2.19 7.64
N ILE A 89 2.01 -2.96 8.42
CA ILE A 89 1.46 -3.99 9.30
C ILE A 89 0.52 -3.36 10.33
N ALA A 90 0.93 -2.24 10.92
CA ALA A 90 0.13 -1.57 11.94
C ALA A 90 -1.22 -1.11 11.38
N ILE A 91 -1.24 -0.47 10.22
CA ILE A 91 -2.50 0.00 9.64
C ILE A 91 -3.38 -1.17 9.18
N ALA A 92 -2.78 -2.21 8.62
CA ALA A 92 -3.55 -3.39 8.20
C ALA A 92 -4.26 -4.04 9.39
N ARG A 93 -3.61 -4.10 10.55
CA ARG A 93 -4.22 -4.60 11.78
C ARG A 93 -5.29 -3.67 12.33
N GLU A 94 -5.01 -2.38 12.32
CA GLU A 94 -5.95 -1.36 12.83
C GLU A 94 -7.28 -1.39 12.07
N ILE A 95 -7.25 -1.56 10.75
CA ILE A 95 -8.46 -1.59 9.94
C ILE A 95 -8.99 -3.01 9.69
N ASP A 96 -8.37 -4.02 10.27
CA ASP A 96 -8.72 -5.43 10.06
C ASP A 96 -8.73 -5.82 8.58
N ALA A 97 -7.69 -5.43 7.85
CA ALA A 97 -7.53 -5.82 6.45
C ALA A 97 -6.87 -7.20 6.35
N PRO A 98 -7.55 -8.20 5.80
CA PRO A 98 -6.96 -9.54 5.68
C PRO A 98 -6.00 -9.70 4.51
N LEU A 99 -5.92 -8.71 3.62
CA LEU A 99 -5.10 -8.78 2.40
C LEU A 99 -4.24 -7.53 2.26
N ILE A 100 -2.95 -7.75 1.99
CA ILE A 100 -2.00 -6.69 1.66
C ILE A 100 -1.43 -7.00 0.27
N ILE A 101 -1.46 -6.01 -0.62
CA ILE A 101 -0.89 -6.12 -1.96
C ILE A 101 0.29 -5.17 -2.04
N CYS A 102 1.43 -5.64 -2.51
CA CYS A 102 2.64 -4.83 -2.63
C CYS A 102 3.40 -5.17 -3.90
N GLY A 103 4.32 -4.31 -4.31
CA GLY A 103 5.26 -4.64 -5.36
C GLY A 103 6.28 -5.66 -4.88
N THR A 104 6.74 -6.51 -5.76
CA THR A 104 7.78 -7.50 -5.45
C THR A 104 9.08 -6.82 -5.08
N THR A 105 9.42 -5.70 -5.79
CA THR A 105 10.57 -4.87 -5.50
C THR A 105 10.09 -3.43 -5.40
N GLY A 106 10.73 -2.66 -4.54
CA GLY A 106 10.39 -1.27 -4.37
C GLY A 106 11.36 -0.34 -5.09
N LYS A 107 11.15 0.96 -4.85
CA LYS A 107 12.00 2.02 -5.36
C LYS A 107 13.41 1.88 -4.76
N GLY A 108 14.42 1.82 -5.62
CA GLY A 108 15.81 1.64 -5.20
C GLY A 108 16.22 0.20 -4.88
N ALA A 109 15.34 -0.77 -5.09
CA ALA A 109 15.67 -2.16 -4.87
C ALA A 109 16.65 -2.68 -5.92
N VAL A 110 17.52 -3.62 -5.51
CA VAL A 110 18.45 -4.28 -6.41
C VAL A 110 17.70 -5.28 -7.28
N ALA A 111 17.91 -5.21 -8.60
CA ALA A 111 17.17 -6.00 -9.58
C ALA A 111 17.27 -7.53 -9.41
N ARG A 112 18.21 -8.00 -8.60
CA ARG A 112 18.46 -9.44 -8.38
C ARG A 112 17.69 -10.02 -7.20
N THR A 113 16.99 -9.20 -6.43
CA THR A 113 16.24 -9.66 -5.26
C THR A 113 14.87 -10.14 -5.71
N LEU A 114 14.52 -11.38 -5.43
CA LEU A 114 13.21 -11.94 -5.78
C LEU A 114 12.08 -11.22 -5.07
N LEU A 115 12.31 -10.82 -3.81
CA LEU A 115 11.40 -9.98 -3.03
C LEU A 115 12.19 -8.81 -2.47
N GLY A 116 11.62 -7.62 -2.50
CA GLY A 116 12.17 -6.46 -1.80
C GLY A 116 12.09 -6.63 -0.29
N SER A 117 12.82 -5.80 0.45
CA SER A 117 12.85 -5.91 1.92
C SER A 117 11.47 -5.75 2.54
N VAL A 118 10.66 -4.82 2.04
CA VAL A 118 9.32 -4.58 2.58
C VAL A 118 8.41 -5.76 2.31
N SER A 119 8.35 -6.27 1.07
CA SER A 119 7.51 -7.42 0.74
C SER A 119 7.90 -8.66 1.53
N HIS A 120 9.20 -8.89 1.72
CA HIS A 120 9.69 -10.00 2.54
C HIS A 120 9.19 -9.89 3.98
N GLU A 121 9.33 -8.73 4.59
CA GLU A 121 8.87 -8.49 5.96
C GLU A 121 7.36 -8.65 6.10
N LEU A 122 6.59 -8.18 5.11
CA LEU A 122 5.13 -8.33 5.12
C LEU A 122 4.72 -9.81 5.10
N VAL A 123 5.36 -10.60 4.24
CA VAL A 123 5.09 -12.05 4.16
C VAL A 123 5.36 -12.74 5.48
N HIS A 124 6.47 -12.41 6.13
CA HIS A 124 6.89 -13.11 7.35
C HIS A 124 6.20 -12.61 8.62
N ARG A 125 5.80 -11.33 8.67
CA ARG A 125 5.39 -10.72 9.94
C ARG A 125 3.95 -10.26 10.00
N SER A 126 3.28 -10.03 8.86
CA SER A 126 1.96 -9.39 8.88
C SER A 126 0.84 -10.26 9.42
N GLY A 127 0.93 -11.57 9.25
CA GLY A 127 -0.18 -12.47 9.55
C GLY A 127 -1.36 -12.33 8.58
N ALA A 128 -1.20 -11.53 7.53
CA ALA A 128 -2.21 -11.33 6.48
C ALA A 128 -1.87 -12.13 5.23
N ILE A 129 -2.83 -12.21 4.31
CA ILE A 129 -2.55 -12.69 2.96
C ILE A 129 -1.73 -11.60 2.27
N VAL A 130 -0.60 -11.96 1.68
CA VAL A 130 0.25 -10.99 0.98
C VAL A 130 0.37 -11.40 -0.48
N MET A 131 0.04 -10.46 -1.36
CA MET A 131 0.21 -10.62 -2.81
C MET A 131 1.34 -9.70 -3.25
N SER A 132 2.38 -10.29 -3.84
CA SER A 132 3.52 -9.55 -4.37
C SER A 132 3.41 -9.46 -5.89
N VAL A 133 3.47 -8.25 -6.43
CA VAL A 133 3.28 -7.96 -7.85
C VAL A 133 4.60 -7.50 -8.45
N PRO A 134 5.09 -8.16 -9.51
CA PRO A 134 6.33 -7.74 -10.16
C PRO A 134 6.20 -6.43 -10.95
#